data_8ac74db91f4e7ae406181d1cccbdbcd7
#
_entry.id   8ac74db91f4e7ae406181d1cccbdbcd7
#
_cell.length_a   1.000
_cell.length_b   1.000
_cell.length_c   1.000
_cell.angle_alpha   90.00
_cell.angle_beta   90.00
_cell.angle_gamma   90.00
#
_symmetry.space_group_name_H-M   'P 1'
#
loop_
_entity.id
_entity.type
_entity.pdbx_description
1 polymer ?
#
loop_
_entity_poly.entity_id
_entity_poly.type
_entity_poly.pdbx_seq_one_letter_code
_entity_poly.pdbx_strand_id
1 'polypeptide(L)'
;MTNLRLTILCFILIFTGSNLHASDSRFIVKEHIVVDLEHKIEWLRCTVGQRWNGNECEGKIVNLSLDMVPTALNIANEQLGGKWRLPSQAELKSIVCKECSSPKINEEIFPNTDNAPYWTGDQSIFNSKFYVSVNFHTGFSFNRFSPIKELAVRLVRDR
;
A
#
# COMPACT_ATOMS: atom_id res chain seq x y z
N MET A 1 57.52 25.50 -44.18
CA MET A 1 56.35 24.65 -44.41
C MET A 1 56.00 23.98 -43.09
N THR A 2 55.19 24.62 -42.26
CA THR A 2 54.88 24.20 -40.90
C THR A 2 53.46 23.62 -40.87
N ASN A 3 53.36 22.29 -40.65
CA ASN A 3 52.09 21.58 -40.55
C ASN A 3 51.48 21.76 -39.15
N LEU A 4 50.44 22.57 -39.06
CA LEU A 4 49.63 22.77 -37.86
C LEU A 4 48.61 21.60 -37.76
N ARG A 5 48.84 20.62 -36.85
CA ARG A 5 47.90 19.56 -36.55
C ARG A 5 46.86 20.08 -35.56
N LEU A 6 45.64 20.26 -36.05
CA LEU A 6 44.49 20.61 -35.27
C LEU A 6 43.93 19.37 -34.53
N THR A 7 44.18 19.28 -33.24
CA THR A 7 43.64 18.20 -32.39
C THR A 7 42.26 18.59 -31.91
N ILE A 8 41.21 17.97 -32.49
CA ILE A 8 39.82 18.16 -32.04
C ILE A 8 39.60 17.30 -30.78
N LEU A 9 39.49 17.97 -29.63
CA LEU A 9 39.15 17.33 -28.38
C LEU A 9 37.62 17.14 -28.34
N CYS A 10 37.16 15.90 -28.53
CA CYS A 10 35.74 15.55 -28.44
C CYS A 10 35.35 15.42 -26.96
N PHE A 11 34.67 16.43 -26.41
CA PHE A 11 34.10 16.38 -25.07
C PHE A 11 32.86 15.51 -25.10
N ILE A 12 32.95 14.27 -24.58
CA ILE A 12 31.79 13.41 -24.37
C ILE A 12 31.11 13.87 -23.09
N LEU A 13 29.98 14.61 -23.22
CA LEU A 13 29.07 14.91 -22.14
C LEU A 13 28.34 13.62 -21.73
N ILE A 14 28.79 13.02 -20.64
CA ILE A 14 28.07 11.91 -19.99
C ILE A 14 26.88 12.50 -19.26
N PHE A 15 25.69 12.45 -19.89
CA PHE A 15 24.43 12.73 -19.24
C PHE A 15 24.14 11.58 -18.25
N THR A 16 24.47 11.76 -16.99
CA THR A 16 23.95 10.90 -15.92
C THR A 16 22.47 11.23 -15.74
N GLY A 17 21.62 10.42 -16.39
CA GLY A 17 20.18 10.50 -16.19
C GLY A 17 19.85 10.16 -14.74
N SER A 18 19.59 11.20 -13.92
CA SER A 18 18.95 11.02 -12.64
C SER A 18 17.54 10.50 -12.89
N ASN A 19 17.27 9.25 -12.53
CA ASN A 19 15.90 8.73 -12.46
C ASN A 19 15.16 9.52 -11.38
N LEU A 20 14.48 10.59 -11.78
CA LEU A 20 13.46 11.24 -10.96
C LEU A 20 12.32 10.22 -10.81
N HIS A 21 12.31 9.51 -9.69
CA HIS A 21 11.10 8.80 -9.27
C HIS A 21 10.03 9.87 -9.08
N ALA A 22 9.04 9.88 -9.95
CA ALA A 22 7.86 10.72 -9.78
C ALA A 22 7.22 10.29 -8.45
N SER A 23 7.35 11.12 -7.42
CA SER A 23 6.58 10.92 -6.19
C SER A 23 5.11 10.96 -6.59
N ASP A 24 4.35 9.94 -6.25
CA ASP A 24 2.92 9.91 -6.50
C ASP A 24 2.29 11.04 -5.68
N SER A 25 2.05 12.18 -6.34
CA SER A 25 1.52 13.41 -5.73
C SER A 25 0.15 13.24 -5.09
N ARG A 26 -0.48 12.09 -5.29
CA ARG A 26 -1.75 11.70 -4.68
C ARG A 26 -1.60 11.43 -3.18
N PHE A 27 -0.44 10.96 -2.73
CA PHE A 27 -0.22 10.57 -1.34
C PHE A 27 0.62 11.57 -0.57
N ILE A 28 0.17 11.91 0.65
CA ILE A 28 0.96 12.62 1.63
C ILE A 28 1.25 11.67 2.79
N VAL A 29 2.52 11.29 2.92
CA VAL A 29 2.95 10.39 4.00
C VAL A 29 3.22 11.21 5.27
N LYS A 30 2.56 10.84 6.37
CA LYS A 30 2.67 11.48 7.69
C LYS A 30 2.85 10.41 8.76
N GLU A 31 4.09 10.12 9.15
CA GLU A 31 4.38 9.12 10.17
C GLU A 31 3.67 7.78 9.87
N HIS A 32 2.79 7.34 10.74
CA HIS A 32 2.01 6.11 10.61
C HIS A 32 0.78 6.21 9.70
N ILE A 33 0.53 7.38 9.09
CA ILE A 33 -0.65 7.65 8.25
C ILE A 33 -0.21 8.03 6.84
N VAL A 34 -0.96 7.57 5.86
CA VAL A 34 -0.89 8.01 4.46
C VAL A 34 -2.21 8.68 4.09
N VAL A 35 -2.15 9.97 3.78
CA VAL A 35 -3.30 10.73 3.30
C VAL A 35 -3.46 10.49 1.81
N ASP A 36 -4.58 9.95 1.39
CA ASP A 36 -4.98 9.80 -0.01
C ASP A 36 -5.86 10.98 -0.42
N LEU A 37 -5.29 11.87 -1.21
CA LEU A 37 -5.97 13.09 -1.64
C LEU A 37 -7.07 12.82 -2.67
N GLU A 38 -6.92 11.77 -3.46
CA GLU A 38 -7.86 11.39 -4.51
C GLU A 38 -9.15 10.80 -3.92
N HIS A 39 -9.00 9.88 -2.96
CA HIS A 39 -10.13 9.20 -2.33
C HIS A 39 -10.64 9.88 -1.07
N LYS A 40 -9.94 10.94 -0.59
CA LYS A 40 -10.26 11.70 0.64
C LYS A 40 -10.33 10.81 1.89
N ILE A 41 -9.42 9.86 1.97
CA ILE A 41 -9.27 8.93 3.09
C ILE A 41 -7.85 8.98 3.65
N GLU A 42 -7.69 8.43 4.83
CA GLU A 42 -6.40 8.21 5.46
C GLU A 42 -6.20 6.71 5.68
N TRP A 43 -5.06 6.21 5.24
CA TRP A 43 -4.64 4.83 5.44
C TRP A 43 -3.78 4.70 6.68
N LEU A 44 -3.92 3.61 7.42
CA LEU A 44 -2.81 3.16 8.25
C LEU A 44 -1.68 2.67 7.36
N ARG A 45 -0.50 3.22 7.57
CA ARG A 45 0.70 2.90 6.79
C ARG A 45 1.12 1.44 6.98
N CYS A 46 0.99 0.93 8.21
CA CYS A 46 1.29 -0.44 8.56
C CYS A 46 0.07 -1.36 8.52
N THR A 47 0.31 -2.63 8.24
CA THR A 47 -0.69 -3.70 8.34
C THR A 47 -1.00 -3.99 9.81
N VAL A 48 -2.21 -4.43 10.13
CA VAL A 48 -2.59 -4.81 11.50
C VAL A 48 -1.62 -5.84 12.07
N GLY A 49 -1.19 -5.63 13.31
CA GLY A 49 -0.12 -6.38 13.98
C GLY A 49 1.25 -5.75 13.89
N GLN A 50 1.45 -4.83 12.96
CA GLN A 50 2.68 -4.04 12.85
C GLN A 50 2.51 -2.65 13.47
N ARG A 51 3.62 -2.00 13.78
CA ARG A 51 3.68 -0.63 14.29
C ARG A 51 4.74 0.16 13.54
N TRP A 52 4.44 1.42 13.23
CA TRP A 52 5.40 2.37 12.68
C TRP A 52 6.42 2.77 13.76
N ASN A 53 7.69 2.59 13.48
CA ASN A 53 8.79 2.93 14.42
C ASN A 53 9.50 4.26 14.11
N GLY A 54 9.01 4.99 13.10
CA GLY A 54 9.63 6.22 12.57
C GLY A 54 10.36 6.02 11.24
N ASN A 55 10.64 4.77 10.86
CA ASN A 55 11.36 4.41 9.64
C ASN A 55 10.63 3.32 8.83
N GLU A 56 10.13 2.29 9.49
CA GLU A 56 9.48 1.14 8.86
C GLU A 56 8.33 0.58 9.71
N CYS A 57 7.55 -0.32 9.12
CA CYS A 57 6.52 -1.08 9.82
C CYS A 57 7.15 -2.32 10.43
N GLU A 58 7.38 -2.33 11.73
CA GLU A 58 7.94 -3.45 12.48
C GLU A 58 6.87 -4.26 13.22
N GLY A 59 7.19 -5.51 13.49
CA GLY A 59 6.28 -6.46 14.15
C GLY A 59 5.73 -7.50 13.18
N LYS A 60 4.96 -8.42 13.74
CA LYS A 60 4.38 -9.51 12.97
C LYS A 60 2.97 -9.15 12.51
N ILE A 61 2.69 -9.29 11.22
CA ILE A 61 1.34 -9.15 10.68
C ILE A 61 0.42 -10.16 11.35
N VAL A 62 -0.74 -9.70 11.78
CA VAL A 62 -1.79 -10.52 12.36
C VAL A 62 -2.90 -10.68 11.33
N ASN A 63 -3.07 -11.93 10.88
CA ASN A 63 -4.19 -12.28 10.01
C ASN A 63 -5.45 -12.44 10.87
N LEU A 64 -6.57 -11.93 10.39
CA LEU A 64 -7.85 -11.91 11.10
C LEU A 64 -8.96 -12.54 10.25
N SER A 65 -9.82 -13.31 10.90
CA SER A 65 -11.14 -13.61 10.37
C SER A 65 -12.07 -12.42 10.55
N LEU A 66 -13.15 -12.32 9.78
CA LEU A 66 -13.99 -11.13 9.80
C LEU A 66 -14.73 -10.89 11.12
N ASP A 67 -14.97 -11.92 11.90
CA ASP A 67 -15.52 -11.80 13.26
C ASP A 67 -14.52 -11.20 14.27
N MET A 68 -13.22 -11.29 14.01
CA MET A 68 -12.17 -10.68 14.83
C MET A 68 -11.92 -9.20 14.46
N VAL A 69 -12.30 -8.78 13.26
CA VAL A 69 -12.06 -7.41 12.77
C VAL A 69 -12.65 -6.33 13.69
N PRO A 70 -13.90 -6.44 14.23
CA PRO A 70 -14.45 -5.42 15.13
C PRO A 70 -13.56 -5.17 16.36
N THR A 71 -12.96 -6.19 16.93
CA THR A 71 -12.02 -6.04 18.05
C THR A 71 -10.77 -5.24 17.64
N ALA A 72 -10.19 -5.56 16.47
CA ALA A 72 -9.04 -4.82 15.95
C ALA A 72 -9.37 -3.35 15.65
N LEU A 73 -10.58 -3.07 15.12
CA LEU A 73 -11.06 -1.70 14.89
C LEU A 73 -11.22 -0.92 16.20
N ASN A 74 -11.78 -1.53 17.24
CA ASN A 74 -11.90 -0.89 18.54
C ASN A 74 -10.53 -0.52 19.12
N ILE A 75 -9.57 -1.44 19.07
CA ILE A 75 -8.19 -1.20 19.51
C ILE A 75 -7.56 -0.04 18.71
N ALA A 76 -7.72 -0.02 17.39
CA ALA A 76 -7.20 1.05 16.55
C ALA A 76 -7.85 2.40 16.87
N ASN A 77 -9.17 2.44 17.10
CA ASN A 77 -9.89 3.66 17.47
C ASN A 77 -9.45 4.20 18.84
N GLU A 78 -9.22 3.32 19.81
CA GLU A 78 -8.77 3.70 21.15
C GLU A 78 -7.32 4.22 21.14
N GLN A 79 -6.43 3.54 20.41
CA GLN A 79 -5.00 3.87 20.43
C GLN A 79 -4.61 5.01 19.50
N LEU A 80 -5.25 5.12 18.34
CA LEU A 80 -4.87 6.06 17.27
C LEU A 80 -5.91 7.19 17.08
N GLY A 81 -7.05 7.07 17.74
CA GLY A 81 -8.19 7.97 17.55
C GLY A 81 -8.84 7.84 16.17
N GLY A 82 -10.05 8.37 16.04
CA GLY A 82 -10.80 8.38 14.79
C GLY A 82 -11.77 7.21 14.66
N LYS A 83 -12.25 6.98 13.45
CA LYS A 83 -13.18 5.89 13.09
C LYS A 83 -12.56 5.03 11.99
N TRP A 84 -11.70 4.13 12.39
CA TRP A 84 -11.07 3.19 11.47
C TRP A 84 -12.06 2.14 11.00
N ARG A 85 -11.92 1.72 9.76
CA ARG A 85 -12.74 0.69 9.11
C ARG A 85 -11.92 -0.13 8.12
N LEU A 86 -12.48 -1.23 7.65
CA LEU A 86 -11.96 -1.90 6.47
C LEU A 86 -12.12 -1.00 5.24
N PRO A 87 -11.18 -1.04 4.30
CA PRO A 87 -11.33 -0.39 3.01
C PRO A 87 -12.39 -1.10 2.17
N SER A 88 -13.05 -0.39 1.27
CA SER A 88 -13.79 -1.01 0.17
C SER A 88 -12.83 -1.71 -0.81
N GLN A 89 -13.37 -2.56 -1.68
CA GLN A 89 -12.59 -3.16 -2.78
C GLN A 89 -11.96 -2.09 -3.68
N ALA A 90 -12.71 -1.05 -4.00
CA ALA A 90 -12.23 0.04 -4.85
C ALA A 90 -11.07 0.78 -4.20
N GLU A 91 -11.19 1.13 -2.91
CA GLU A 91 -10.12 1.76 -2.15
C GLU A 91 -8.88 0.88 -2.08
N LEU A 92 -9.01 -0.38 -1.70
CA LEU A 92 -7.85 -1.26 -1.55
C LEU A 92 -7.18 -1.56 -2.91
N LYS A 93 -7.96 -1.64 -3.99
CA LYS A 93 -7.42 -1.75 -5.36
C LYS A 93 -6.70 -0.49 -5.82
N SER A 94 -7.07 0.67 -5.32
CA SER A 94 -6.47 1.93 -5.73
C SER A 94 -5.02 2.07 -5.29
N ILE A 95 -4.58 1.35 -4.27
CA ILE A 95 -3.18 1.31 -3.84
C ILE A 95 -2.38 0.15 -4.44
N VAL A 96 -2.99 -0.64 -5.33
CA VAL A 96 -2.26 -1.68 -6.09
C VAL A 96 -1.37 -1.02 -7.13
N CYS A 97 -0.08 -1.26 -7.03
CA CYS A 97 0.92 -0.88 -8.02
C CYS A 97 1.09 -2.01 -9.05
N LYS A 98 0.57 -1.83 -10.27
CA LYS A 98 0.64 -2.85 -11.32
C LYS A 98 2.06 -3.10 -11.79
N GLU A 99 2.88 -2.05 -11.84
CA GLU A 99 4.25 -2.05 -12.35
C GLU A 99 5.28 -2.52 -11.30
N CYS A 100 4.89 -2.52 -10.01
CA CYS A 100 5.76 -2.97 -8.94
C CYS A 100 6.00 -4.49 -9.02
N SER A 101 7.14 -4.94 -8.49
CA SER A 101 7.36 -6.35 -8.16
C SER A 101 6.35 -6.79 -7.07
N SER A 102 6.36 -8.04 -6.69
CA SER A 102 5.53 -8.52 -5.57
C SER A 102 6.23 -8.20 -4.23
N PRO A 103 5.49 -7.60 -3.28
CA PRO A 103 4.07 -7.26 -3.29
C PRO A 103 3.73 -6.13 -4.26
N LYS A 104 2.57 -6.21 -4.90
CA LYS A 104 2.04 -5.24 -5.85
C LYS A 104 1.56 -3.96 -5.16
N ILE A 105 2.45 -3.26 -4.51
CA ILE A 105 2.19 -2.01 -3.77
C ILE A 105 3.46 -1.16 -3.76
N ASN A 106 3.33 0.14 -3.62
CA ASN A 106 4.49 1.01 -3.41
C ASN A 106 4.99 0.87 -1.96
N GLU A 107 6.11 0.18 -1.77
CA GLU A 107 6.68 -0.08 -0.44
C GLU A 107 7.35 1.14 0.20
N GLU A 108 7.65 2.20 -0.55
CA GLU A 108 8.09 3.48 0.05
C GLU A 108 6.95 4.14 0.82
N ILE A 109 5.71 3.96 0.34
CA ILE A 109 4.50 4.50 0.97
C ILE A 109 3.96 3.53 2.02
N PHE A 110 3.89 2.22 1.70
CA PHE A 110 3.33 1.16 2.53
C PHE A 110 4.37 0.06 2.79
N PRO A 111 5.39 0.33 3.61
CA PRO A 111 6.49 -0.61 3.81
C PRO A 111 6.05 -1.89 4.50
N ASN A 112 6.82 -2.95 4.26
CA ASN A 112 6.65 -4.28 4.87
C ASN A 112 5.23 -4.85 4.69
N THR A 113 4.59 -4.52 3.56
CA THR A 113 3.29 -5.09 3.19
C THR A 113 3.47 -6.57 2.83
N ASP A 114 2.64 -7.45 3.40
CA ASP A 114 2.69 -8.86 3.09
C ASP A 114 2.21 -9.16 1.66
N ASN A 115 2.87 -10.12 1.07
CA ASN A 115 2.61 -10.64 -0.27
C ASN A 115 1.42 -11.62 -0.25
N ALA A 116 0.27 -11.18 0.25
CA ALA A 116 -0.87 -11.98 0.60
C ALA A 116 -2.22 -11.29 0.27
N PRO A 117 -3.36 -11.99 0.39
CA PRO A 117 -4.67 -11.37 0.30
C PRO A 117 -5.00 -10.56 1.58
N TYR A 118 -5.62 -9.41 1.37
CA TYR A 118 -6.10 -8.49 2.38
C TYR A 118 -7.62 -8.37 2.34
N TRP A 119 -8.27 -8.30 3.50
CA TRP A 119 -9.71 -8.10 3.60
C TRP A 119 -10.15 -6.73 3.09
N THR A 120 -11.30 -6.71 2.43
CA THR A 120 -12.12 -5.51 2.24
C THR A 120 -13.37 -5.60 3.11
N GLY A 121 -14.10 -4.48 3.26
CA GLY A 121 -15.41 -4.47 3.92
C GLY A 121 -16.55 -4.97 3.04
N ASP A 122 -16.28 -5.32 1.78
CA ASP A 122 -17.32 -5.63 0.81
C ASP A 122 -17.69 -7.11 0.83
N GLN A 123 -19.00 -7.37 0.88
CA GLN A 123 -19.55 -8.69 0.59
C GLN A 123 -19.51 -9.00 -0.91
N SER A 124 -19.43 -10.27 -1.25
CA SER A 124 -19.55 -10.71 -2.63
C SER A 124 -20.96 -10.44 -3.18
N ILE A 125 -21.03 -9.78 -4.32
CA ILE A 125 -22.30 -9.53 -5.03
C ILE A 125 -22.95 -10.79 -5.58
N PHE A 126 -22.18 -11.89 -5.71
CA PHE A 126 -22.68 -13.16 -6.24
C PHE A 126 -23.22 -14.10 -5.14
N ASN A 127 -22.71 -13.96 -3.92
CA ASN A 127 -23.13 -14.79 -2.80
C ASN A 127 -22.76 -14.12 -1.47
N SER A 128 -23.76 -13.71 -0.70
CA SER A 128 -23.59 -12.99 0.58
C SER A 128 -22.87 -13.80 1.68
N LYS A 129 -22.63 -15.09 1.49
CA LYS A 129 -21.81 -15.90 2.41
C LYS A 129 -20.31 -15.65 2.25
N PHE A 130 -19.90 -14.97 1.17
CA PHE A 130 -18.52 -14.69 0.86
C PHE A 130 -18.21 -13.19 0.87
N TYR A 131 -16.94 -12.89 1.04
CA TYR A 131 -16.41 -11.53 1.09
C TYR A 131 -15.30 -11.34 0.06
N VAL A 132 -15.03 -10.08 -0.24
CA VAL A 132 -14.01 -9.67 -1.21
C VAL A 132 -12.68 -9.47 -0.51
N SER A 133 -11.61 -9.86 -1.17
CA SER A 133 -10.24 -9.54 -0.81
C SER A 133 -9.48 -8.98 -2.00
N VAL A 134 -8.40 -8.24 -1.75
CA VAL A 134 -7.40 -7.85 -2.76
C VAL A 134 -6.08 -8.52 -2.40
N ASN A 135 -5.47 -9.18 -3.38
CA ASN A 135 -4.23 -9.92 -3.16
C ASN A 135 -3.04 -9.11 -3.68
N PHE A 136 -2.16 -8.67 -2.81
CA PHE A 136 -0.95 -7.92 -3.19
C PHE A 136 0.14 -8.78 -3.85
N HIS A 137 0.02 -10.10 -3.88
CA HIS A 137 0.88 -10.93 -4.73
C HIS A 137 0.57 -10.73 -6.21
N THR A 138 -0.71 -10.69 -6.56
CA THR A 138 -1.16 -10.66 -7.96
C THR A 138 -1.73 -9.31 -8.40
N GLY A 139 -2.14 -8.47 -7.46
CA GLY A 139 -2.89 -7.23 -7.71
C GLY A 139 -4.37 -7.45 -8.06
N PHE A 140 -4.87 -8.69 -8.00
CA PHE A 140 -6.27 -9.01 -8.32
C PHE A 140 -7.13 -9.08 -7.06
N SER A 141 -8.44 -8.84 -7.25
CA SER A 141 -9.46 -9.10 -6.23
C SER A 141 -10.12 -10.45 -6.42
N PHE A 142 -10.49 -11.05 -5.29
CA PHE A 142 -11.20 -12.33 -5.21
C PHE A 142 -12.44 -12.14 -4.35
N ASN A 143 -13.58 -12.67 -4.77
CA ASN A 143 -14.90 -12.45 -4.15
C ASN A 143 -15.51 -13.72 -3.55
N ARG A 144 -14.69 -14.70 -3.19
CA ARG A 144 -15.14 -16.01 -2.70
C ARG A 144 -14.42 -16.46 -1.42
N PHE A 145 -14.00 -15.51 -0.59
CA PHE A 145 -13.42 -15.84 0.70
C PHE A 145 -14.51 -16.02 1.76
N SER A 146 -14.47 -17.15 2.45
CA SER A 146 -15.31 -17.38 3.63
C SER A 146 -14.87 -16.45 4.76
N PRO A 147 -15.80 -15.87 5.54
CA PRO A 147 -15.48 -14.94 6.63
C PRO A 147 -14.63 -15.54 7.75
N ILE A 148 -14.58 -16.86 7.87
CA ILE A 148 -13.73 -17.56 8.83
C ILE A 148 -12.26 -17.67 8.42
N LYS A 149 -11.92 -17.31 7.17
CA LYS A 149 -10.53 -17.27 6.74
C LYS A 149 -9.81 -16.13 7.42
N GLU A 150 -8.56 -16.36 7.77
CA GLU A 150 -7.70 -15.35 8.36
C GLU A 150 -6.86 -14.70 7.25
N LEU A 151 -7.09 -13.42 6.98
CA LEU A 151 -6.36 -12.62 6.00
C LEU A 151 -5.76 -11.38 6.67
N ALA A 152 -4.77 -10.80 6.02
CA ALA A 152 -4.20 -9.54 6.44
C ALA A 152 -5.22 -8.39 6.38
N VAL A 153 -5.01 -7.37 7.20
CA VAL A 153 -5.90 -6.21 7.31
C VAL A 153 -5.09 -4.93 7.26
N ARG A 154 -5.48 -4.02 6.38
CA ARG A 154 -5.04 -2.62 6.38
C ARG A 154 -6.25 -1.74 6.59
N LEU A 155 -6.14 -0.78 7.49
CA LEU A 155 -7.26 0.06 7.90
C LEU A 155 -7.25 1.40 7.17
N VAL A 156 -8.46 1.93 6.97
CA VAL A 156 -8.70 3.29 6.47
C VAL A 156 -9.66 4.03 7.40
N ARG A 157 -9.65 5.36 7.31
CA ARG A 157 -10.71 6.22 7.86
C ARG A 157 -11.03 7.33 6.88
N ASP A 158 -12.25 7.81 6.94
CA ASP A 158 -12.66 8.99 6.19
C ASP A 158 -12.00 10.24 6.79
N ARG A 159 -11.74 11.22 5.93
CA ARG A 159 -11.05 12.44 6.26
C ARG A 159 -12.02 13.60 6.53
#